data_fe320a1296cb2803bfb73aab8ae5f75f
#
_entry.id   fe320a1296cb2803bfb73aab8ae5f75f
#
_cell.length_a   1.000
_cell.length_b   1.000
_cell.length_c   1.000
_cell.angle_alpha   90.00
_cell.angle_beta   90.00
_cell.angle_gamma   90.00
#
_symmetry.space_group_name_H-M   'P 1'
#
loop_
_entity.id
_entity.type
_entity.pdbx_description
1 polymer ?
#
loop_
_entity_poly.entity_id
_entity_poly.type
_entity_poly.pdbx_seq_one_letter_code
_entity_poly.pdbx_strand_id
1 'polypeptide(L)'
;PTAHGVLPRGPIELVRHFSAQCDEALKKEIEARSEELGALETHNRLIIAIETRLALLQPHAATWPQALALRALPTNLLESLQDAQALSELLLTACGDAAATEVAPKLMDPHLKRASLAAVYGAAELYMLTDRSPGFTDTSCFVEREVAALQQAAGAATYLGGLNPASILASLLPRK
;
A
#
# COMPACT_ATOMS: atom_id res chain seq x y z
N PRO A 1 9.62 36.79 -6.98
CA PRO A 1 9.18 37.05 -5.64
C PRO A 1 8.21 35.93 -5.25
N THR A 2 8.60 35.03 -4.70
CA THR A 2 9.00 34.40 -3.46
C THR A 2 7.87 33.57 -2.87
N ALA A 3 7.68 32.35 -3.43
CA ALA A 3 6.93 31.27 -2.77
C ALA A 3 7.54 30.84 -1.41
N HIS A 4 8.76 31.29 -1.12
CA HIS A 4 9.47 31.00 0.14
C HIS A 4 8.80 31.53 1.40
N GLY A 5 7.88 32.52 1.31
CA GLY A 5 7.13 32.99 2.46
C GLY A 5 5.89 32.15 2.80
N VAL A 6 5.41 31.36 1.83
CA VAL A 6 4.18 30.54 1.98
C VAL A 6 4.55 29.08 2.24
N LEU A 7 5.69 28.62 1.72
CA LEU A 7 6.18 27.24 1.85
C LEU A 7 7.61 27.26 2.40
N PRO A 8 7.79 27.33 3.73
CA PRO A 8 9.12 27.43 4.38
C PRO A 8 10.08 26.30 3.99
N ARG A 9 9.56 25.11 3.75
CA ARG A 9 10.33 23.91 3.34
C ARG A 9 10.33 23.67 1.83
N GLY A 10 9.72 24.60 1.06
CA GLY A 10 9.67 24.55 -0.39
C GLY A 10 8.62 23.59 -0.96
N PRO A 11 8.80 23.11 -2.21
CA PRO A 11 7.78 22.37 -2.96
C PRO A 11 7.30 21.07 -2.29
N ILE A 12 8.10 20.47 -1.40
CA ILE A 12 7.72 19.23 -0.71
C ILE A 12 6.46 19.41 0.16
N GLU A 13 6.25 20.60 0.73
CA GLU A 13 5.06 20.87 1.52
C GLU A 13 3.78 20.80 0.68
N LEU A 14 3.84 21.29 -0.56
CA LEU A 14 2.72 21.18 -1.49
C LEU A 14 2.41 19.71 -1.82
N VAL A 15 3.44 18.91 -2.08
CA VAL A 15 3.29 17.48 -2.36
C VAL A 15 2.67 16.77 -1.18
N ARG A 16 3.14 17.03 0.04
CA ARG A 16 2.59 16.42 1.26
C ARG A 16 1.16 16.88 1.54
N HIS A 17 0.88 18.15 1.36
CA HIS A 17 -0.49 18.68 1.52
C HIS A 17 -1.45 18.00 0.54
N PHE A 18 -1.08 17.89 -0.73
CA PHE A 18 -1.89 17.20 -1.74
C PHE A 18 -2.06 15.71 -1.40
N SER A 19 -0.99 15.01 -0.98
CA SER A 19 -1.09 13.61 -0.53
C SER A 19 -2.07 13.45 0.63
N ALA A 20 -1.99 14.33 1.64
CA ALA A 20 -2.92 14.32 2.77
C ALA A 20 -4.38 14.56 2.35
N GLN A 21 -4.61 15.46 1.38
CA GLN A 21 -5.96 15.66 0.81
C GLN A 21 -6.49 14.40 0.12
N CYS A 22 -5.62 13.69 -0.61
CA CYS A 22 -5.98 12.42 -1.24
C CYS A 22 -6.29 11.34 -0.19
N ASP A 23 -5.56 11.28 0.91
CA ASP A 23 -5.78 10.32 1.99
C ASP A 23 -7.13 10.59 2.69
N GLU A 24 -7.47 11.85 2.94
CA GLU A 24 -8.79 12.25 3.47
C GLU A 24 -9.92 11.98 2.48
N ALA A 25 -9.69 12.17 1.18
CA ALA A 25 -10.68 11.84 0.15
C ALA A 25 -10.92 10.32 0.08
N LEU A 26 -9.85 9.52 0.13
CA LEU A 26 -9.94 8.07 0.22
C LEU A 26 -10.76 7.62 1.44
N LYS A 27 -10.46 8.18 2.61
CA LYS A 27 -11.17 7.85 3.85
C LYS A 27 -12.67 8.12 3.73
N LYS A 28 -13.05 9.28 3.22
CA LYS A 28 -14.46 9.63 3.00
C LYS A 28 -15.16 8.70 2.01
N GLU A 29 -14.47 8.32 0.92
CA GLU A 29 -15.03 7.39 -0.08
C GLU A 29 -15.26 6.01 0.51
N ILE A 30 -14.33 5.50 1.32
CA ILE A 30 -14.46 4.23 2.03
C ILE A 30 -15.61 4.27 3.05
N GLU A 31 -15.72 5.34 3.81
CA GLU A 31 -16.81 5.54 4.76
C GLU A 31 -18.17 5.59 4.06
N ALA A 32 -18.26 6.32 2.93
CA ALA A 32 -19.48 6.42 2.14
C ALA A 32 -19.94 5.10 1.53
N ARG A 33 -18.98 4.19 1.20
CA ARG A 33 -19.23 2.88 0.62
C ARG A 33 -19.10 1.74 1.61
N SER A 34 -19.14 2.01 2.91
CA SER A 34 -18.86 1.02 3.96
C SER A 34 -19.76 -0.22 3.92
N GLU A 35 -21.05 -0.07 3.58
CA GLU A 35 -21.97 -1.22 3.42
C GLU A 35 -21.61 -2.07 2.20
N GLU A 36 -21.36 -1.44 1.06
CA GLU A 36 -20.95 -2.12 -0.18
C GLU A 36 -19.64 -2.88 0.02
N LEU A 37 -18.64 -2.17 0.55
CA LEU A 37 -17.32 -2.74 0.82
C LEU A 37 -17.41 -3.83 1.88
N GLY A 38 -18.28 -3.68 2.88
CA GLY A 38 -18.51 -4.66 3.92
C GLY A 38 -18.96 -6.03 3.41
N ALA A 39 -19.64 -6.09 2.27
CA ALA A 39 -20.09 -7.32 1.63
C ALA A 39 -18.99 -8.03 0.81
N LEU A 40 -17.87 -7.36 0.52
CA LEU A 40 -16.78 -7.91 -0.28
C LEU A 40 -15.75 -8.65 0.58
N GLU A 41 -15.02 -9.55 -0.05
CA GLU A 41 -13.84 -10.17 0.55
C GLU A 41 -12.73 -9.12 0.77
N THR A 42 -11.93 -9.35 1.78
CA THR A 42 -10.88 -8.44 2.24
C THR A 42 -9.93 -7.99 1.13
N HIS A 43 -9.48 -8.93 0.28
CA HIS A 43 -8.56 -8.59 -0.81
C HIS A 43 -9.19 -7.66 -1.85
N ASN A 44 -10.48 -7.85 -2.17
CA ASN A 44 -11.21 -6.98 -3.08
C ASN A 44 -11.36 -5.56 -2.51
N ARG A 45 -11.60 -5.44 -1.20
CA ARG A 45 -11.61 -4.13 -0.51
C ARG A 45 -10.26 -3.43 -0.64
N LEU A 46 -9.16 -4.18 -0.46
CA LEU A 46 -7.81 -3.64 -0.59
C LEU A 46 -7.52 -3.15 -2.02
N ILE A 47 -7.89 -3.94 -3.03
CA ILE A 47 -7.76 -3.55 -4.44
C ILE A 47 -8.51 -2.24 -4.68
N ILE A 48 -9.80 -2.18 -4.30
CA ILE A 48 -10.63 -0.98 -4.46
C ILE A 48 -10.02 0.23 -3.74
N ALA A 49 -9.51 0.06 -2.52
CA ALA A 49 -8.90 1.15 -1.77
C ALA A 49 -7.62 1.68 -2.46
N ILE A 50 -6.76 0.79 -2.96
CA ILE A 50 -5.54 1.16 -3.70
C ILE A 50 -5.93 1.88 -5.00
N GLU A 51 -6.86 1.33 -5.78
CA GLU A 51 -7.31 1.92 -7.05
C GLU A 51 -7.96 3.29 -6.83
N THR A 52 -8.81 3.42 -5.81
CA THR A 52 -9.43 4.70 -5.44
C THR A 52 -8.36 5.74 -5.12
N ARG A 53 -7.32 5.36 -4.38
CA ARG A 53 -6.21 6.27 -4.05
C ARG A 53 -5.39 6.65 -5.28
N LEU A 54 -5.11 5.70 -6.18
CA LEU A 54 -4.38 5.96 -7.43
C LEU A 54 -5.19 6.83 -8.39
N ALA A 55 -6.51 6.65 -8.47
CA ALA A 55 -7.40 7.46 -9.29
C ALA A 55 -7.31 8.95 -8.96
N LEU A 56 -7.08 9.31 -7.69
CA LEU A 56 -6.87 10.70 -7.27
C LEU A 56 -5.54 11.29 -7.80
N LEU A 57 -4.56 10.45 -8.16
CA LEU A 57 -3.29 10.87 -8.73
C LEU A 57 -3.32 10.96 -10.26
N GLN A 58 -4.22 10.23 -10.92
CA GLN A 58 -4.28 10.14 -12.39
C GLN A 58 -4.29 11.50 -13.10
N PRO A 59 -5.05 12.52 -12.64
CA PRO A 59 -5.03 13.85 -13.27
C PRO A 59 -3.66 14.52 -13.25
N HIS A 60 -2.78 14.08 -12.33
CA HIS A 60 -1.44 14.63 -12.11
C HIS A 60 -0.32 13.70 -12.59
N ALA A 61 -0.65 12.57 -13.24
CA ALA A 61 0.32 11.53 -13.63
C ALA A 61 1.52 12.10 -14.43
N ALA A 62 1.29 13.08 -15.30
CA ALA A 62 2.35 13.70 -16.10
C ALA A 62 3.40 14.46 -15.26
N THR A 63 3.02 15.03 -14.13
CA THR A 63 3.89 15.83 -13.25
C THR A 63 4.28 15.09 -11.97
N TRP A 64 3.62 13.97 -11.66
CA TRP A 64 3.83 13.20 -10.45
C TRP A 64 5.26 12.66 -10.27
N PRO A 65 6.02 12.30 -11.33
CA PRO A 65 7.44 11.94 -11.21
C PRO A 65 8.29 12.99 -10.51
N GLN A 66 7.96 14.29 -10.65
CA GLN A 66 8.65 15.37 -9.95
C GLN A 66 8.36 15.36 -8.45
N ALA A 67 7.11 15.06 -8.08
CA ALA A 67 6.71 14.89 -6.68
C ALA A 67 7.44 13.71 -6.02
N LEU A 68 7.53 12.57 -6.71
CA LEU A 68 8.28 11.40 -6.23
C LEU A 68 9.76 11.69 -6.08
N ALA A 69 10.37 12.45 -7.02
CA ALA A 69 11.76 12.87 -6.91
C ALA A 69 11.99 13.75 -5.67
N LEU A 70 11.07 14.66 -5.36
CA LEU A 70 11.14 15.49 -4.14
C LEU A 70 11.02 14.63 -2.86
N ARG A 71 10.14 13.63 -2.85
CA ARG A 71 9.97 12.70 -1.72
C ARG A 71 11.21 11.83 -1.50
N ALA A 72 11.94 11.49 -2.56
CA ALA A 72 13.14 10.66 -2.52
C ALA A 72 14.40 11.40 -2.06
N LEU A 73 14.37 12.73 -1.96
CA LEU A 73 15.53 13.50 -1.46
C LEU A 73 15.89 13.07 -0.03
N PRO A 74 17.18 12.94 0.32
CA PRO A 74 17.61 12.52 1.65
C PRO A 74 16.99 13.35 2.79
N THR A 75 16.79 14.65 2.57
CA THR A 75 16.17 15.59 3.51
C THR A 75 14.70 15.30 3.77
N ASN A 76 14.00 14.63 2.84
CA ASN A 76 12.57 14.36 2.90
C ASN A 76 12.26 12.87 3.11
N LEU A 77 13.25 12.00 2.93
CA LEU A 77 13.05 10.55 2.87
C LEU A 77 12.40 9.98 4.12
N LEU A 78 12.85 10.38 5.30
CA LEU A 78 12.30 9.86 6.56
C LEU A 78 10.80 10.18 6.70
N GLU A 79 10.42 11.42 6.42
CA GLU A 79 9.02 11.84 6.48
C GLU A 79 8.17 11.16 5.37
N SER A 80 8.77 10.98 4.17
CA SER A 80 8.12 10.26 3.08
C SER A 80 7.85 8.80 3.42
N LEU A 81 8.73 8.15 4.17
CA LEU A 81 8.52 6.79 4.69
C LEU A 81 7.41 6.77 5.76
N GLN A 82 7.36 7.78 6.63
CA GLN A 82 6.28 7.92 7.62
C GLN A 82 4.93 8.12 6.93
N ASP A 83 4.87 8.98 5.91
CA ASP A 83 3.67 9.20 5.12
C ASP A 83 3.21 7.90 4.42
N ALA A 84 4.14 7.10 3.88
CA ALA A 84 3.85 5.80 3.28
C ALA A 84 3.33 4.77 4.30
N GLN A 85 3.85 4.78 5.52
CA GLN A 85 3.35 3.95 6.62
C GLN A 85 1.93 4.36 7.03
N ALA A 86 1.66 5.66 7.16
CA ALA A 86 0.34 6.17 7.49
C ALA A 86 -0.70 5.82 6.41
N LEU A 87 -0.35 5.93 5.13
CA LEU A 87 -1.20 5.48 4.03
C LEU A 87 -1.46 3.97 4.10
N SER A 88 -0.43 3.16 4.39
CA SER A 88 -0.60 1.71 4.53
C SER A 88 -1.56 1.36 5.67
N GLU A 89 -1.53 2.09 6.77
CA GLU A 89 -2.44 1.93 7.90
C GLU A 89 -3.87 2.30 7.51
N LEU A 90 -4.05 3.39 6.76
CA LEU A 90 -5.34 3.78 6.20
C LEU A 90 -5.91 2.70 5.28
N LEU A 91 -5.11 2.15 4.36
CA LEU A 91 -5.50 1.07 3.46
C LEU A 91 -5.89 -0.21 4.23
N LEU A 92 -5.15 -0.57 5.28
CA LEU A 92 -5.51 -1.70 6.16
C LEU A 92 -6.82 -1.46 6.89
N THR A 93 -7.04 -0.25 7.42
CA THR A 93 -8.28 0.11 8.11
C THR A 93 -9.48 0.04 7.15
N ALA A 94 -9.29 0.44 5.89
CA ALA A 94 -10.30 0.33 4.84
C ALA A 94 -10.77 -1.10 4.59
N CYS A 95 -9.87 -2.06 4.80
CA CYS A 95 -10.18 -3.48 4.66
C CYS A 95 -10.97 -4.06 5.85
N GLY A 96 -11.09 -3.35 6.97
CA GLY A 96 -11.73 -3.79 8.22
C GLY A 96 -10.78 -4.57 9.14
N ASP A 97 -11.13 -4.67 10.42
CA ASP A 97 -10.29 -5.31 11.46
C ASP A 97 -9.93 -6.78 11.17
N ALA A 98 -10.79 -7.52 10.47
CA ALA A 98 -10.50 -8.88 10.02
C ALA A 98 -9.35 -8.93 9.00
N ALA A 99 -9.18 -7.89 8.20
CA ALA A 99 -8.20 -7.80 7.13
C ALA A 99 -6.75 -7.79 7.61
N ALA A 100 -6.49 -7.18 8.74
CA ALA A 100 -5.17 -7.24 9.35
C ALA A 100 -4.73 -8.69 9.64
N THR A 101 -5.70 -9.62 9.71
CA THR A 101 -5.47 -11.04 9.96
C THR A 101 -5.45 -11.88 8.67
N GLU A 102 -6.21 -11.48 7.64
CA GLU A 102 -6.37 -12.27 6.40
C GLU A 102 -5.37 -11.86 5.30
N VAL A 103 -5.06 -10.56 5.17
CA VAL A 103 -4.07 -10.06 4.19
C VAL A 103 -2.63 -10.43 4.58
N ALA A 104 -2.40 -10.71 5.86
CA ALA A 104 -1.11 -11.22 6.32
C ALA A 104 -1.31 -12.07 7.57
N PRO A 105 -0.56 -13.19 7.72
CA PRO A 105 -0.77 -14.14 8.80
C PRO A 105 -0.64 -13.48 10.17
N LYS A 106 -1.37 -14.04 11.17
CA LYS A 106 -1.25 -13.64 12.58
C LYS A 106 0.18 -13.64 13.11
N LEU A 107 1.07 -14.39 12.48
CA LEU A 107 2.50 -14.49 12.81
C LEU A 107 3.36 -13.37 12.18
N MET A 108 2.84 -12.60 11.21
CA MET A 108 3.63 -11.55 10.59
C MET A 108 3.63 -10.29 11.47
N ASP A 109 4.81 -9.77 11.74
CA ASP A 109 5.01 -8.51 12.45
C ASP A 109 4.15 -7.39 11.81
N PRO A 110 3.40 -6.59 12.62
CA PRO A 110 2.58 -5.51 12.09
C PRO A 110 3.36 -4.48 11.26
N HIS A 111 4.64 -4.26 11.57
CA HIS A 111 5.49 -3.38 10.78
C HIS A 111 5.81 -3.96 9.41
N LEU A 112 6.04 -5.27 9.34
CA LEU A 112 6.27 -5.95 8.06
C LEU A 112 5.03 -5.92 7.16
N LYS A 113 3.83 -6.07 7.73
CA LYS A 113 2.56 -5.93 7.00
C LYS A 113 2.44 -4.55 6.35
N ARG A 114 2.65 -3.49 7.13
CA ARG A 114 2.61 -2.11 6.62
C ARG A 114 3.67 -1.87 5.55
N ALA A 115 4.90 -2.34 5.79
CA ALA A 115 5.99 -2.21 4.83
C ALA A 115 5.70 -2.94 3.51
N SER A 116 5.15 -4.15 3.56
CA SER A 116 4.76 -4.90 2.37
C SER A 116 3.66 -4.18 1.59
N LEU A 117 2.65 -3.65 2.27
CA LEU A 117 1.58 -2.90 1.63
C LEU A 117 2.08 -1.57 1.06
N ALA A 118 2.97 -0.86 1.78
CA ALA A 118 3.63 0.34 1.26
C ALA A 118 4.43 0.04 -0.02
N ALA A 119 5.09 -1.11 -0.07
CA ALA A 119 5.83 -1.55 -1.27
C ALA A 119 4.89 -1.85 -2.43
N VAL A 120 3.78 -2.56 -2.19
CA VAL A 120 2.76 -2.84 -3.22
C VAL A 120 2.16 -1.54 -3.76
N TYR A 121 1.75 -0.62 -2.87
CA TYR A 121 1.21 0.67 -3.27
C TYR A 121 2.24 1.49 -4.06
N GLY A 122 3.48 1.60 -3.57
CA GLY A 122 4.54 2.34 -4.25
C GLY A 122 4.88 1.76 -5.62
N ALA A 123 4.88 0.43 -5.76
CA ALA A 123 5.07 -0.22 -7.05
C ALA A 123 3.91 0.09 -8.02
N ALA A 124 2.66 0.06 -7.55
CA ALA A 124 1.48 0.41 -8.34
C ALA A 124 1.50 1.90 -8.75
N GLU A 125 1.91 2.80 -7.85
CA GLU A 125 2.08 4.23 -8.13
C GLU A 125 3.11 4.45 -9.25
N LEU A 126 4.27 3.77 -9.18
CA LEU A 126 5.30 3.84 -10.23
C LEU A 126 4.81 3.23 -11.55
N TYR A 127 4.10 2.10 -11.49
CA TYR A 127 3.56 1.45 -12.68
C TYR A 127 2.57 2.36 -13.41
N MET A 128 1.67 3.01 -12.67
CA MET A 128 0.69 3.96 -13.21
C MET A 128 1.36 5.08 -14.03
N LEU A 129 2.55 5.54 -13.67
CA LEU A 129 3.25 6.60 -14.40
C LEU A 129 3.74 6.16 -15.78
N THR A 130 3.88 4.87 -16.00
CA THR A 130 4.31 4.29 -17.28
C THR A 130 3.14 3.74 -18.09
N ASP A 131 1.97 3.60 -17.48
CA ASP A 131 0.77 3.07 -18.09
C ASP A 131 0.24 3.98 -19.22
N ARG A 132 -0.05 3.38 -20.36
CA ARG A 132 -0.61 4.04 -21.54
C ARG A 132 -1.96 3.46 -21.93
N SER A 133 -2.47 2.50 -21.15
CA SER A 133 -3.74 1.86 -21.42
C SER A 133 -4.93 2.81 -21.19
N PRO A 134 -6.03 2.66 -21.92
CA PRO A 134 -7.23 3.44 -21.69
C PRO A 134 -7.74 3.25 -20.25
N GLY A 135 -7.92 4.35 -19.51
CA GLY A 135 -8.43 4.30 -18.14
C GLY A 135 -7.51 3.62 -17.14
N PHE A 136 -6.20 3.50 -17.44
CA PHE A 136 -5.23 2.84 -16.56
C PHE A 136 -5.56 1.38 -16.24
N THR A 137 -6.13 0.64 -17.21
CA THR A 137 -6.53 -0.76 -17.01
C THR A 137 -5.35 -1.68 -16.71
N ASP A 138 -4.16 -1.41 -17.28
CA ASP A 138 -2.96 -2.20 -17.00
C ASP A 138 -2.51 -2.00 -15.55
N THR A 139 -2.69 -0.80 -14.99
CA THR A 139 -2.42 -0.50 -13.59
C THR A 139 -3.38 -1.26 -12.67
N SER A 140 -4.67 -1.34 -13.00
CA SER A 140 -5.64 -2.15 -12.24
C SER A 140 -5.25 -3.62 -12.23
N CYS A 141 -4.94 -4.20 -13.38
CA CYS A 141 -4.44 -5.59 -13.46
C CYS A 141 -3.14 -5.80 -12.67
N PHE A 142 -2.26 -4.80 -12.65
CA PHE A 142 -1.05 -4.83 -11.83
C PHE A 142 -1.40 -4.88 -10.34
N VAL A 143 -2.30 -4.02 -9.86
CA VAL A 143 -2.75 -3.98 -8.45
C VAL A 143 -3.35 -5.33 -8.04
N GLU A 144 -4.26 -5.89 -8.83
CA GLU A 144 -4.87 -7.20 -8.57
C GLU A 144 -3.80 -8.29 -8.39
N ARG A 145 -2.82 -8.33 -9.30
CA ARG A 145 -1.73 -9.32 -9.25
C ARG A 145 -0.85 -9.16 -8.01
N GLU A 146 -0.46 -7.93 -7.67
CA GLU A 146 0.40 -7.67 -6.52
C GLU A 146 -0.31 -7.95 -5.19
N VAL A 147 -1.60 -7.64 -5.08
CA VAL A 147 -2.41 -7.98 -3.90
C VAL A 147 -2.57 -9.50 -3.78
N ALA A 148 -2.81 -10.22 -4.88
CA ALA A 148 -2.85 -11.68 -4.87
C ALA A 148 -1.51 -12.30 -4.47
N ALA A 149 -0.38 -11.75 -4.95
CA ALA A 149 0.96 -12.19 -4.57
C ALA A 149 1.24 -11.94 -3.08
N LEU A 150 0.78 -10.81 -2.53
CA LEU A 150 0.88 -10.50 -1.11
C LEU A 150 0.13 -11.54 -0.26
N GLN A 151 -1.07 -11.93 -0.66
CA GLN A 151 -1.86 -12.97 0.02
C GLN A 151 -1.17 -14.35 -0.03
N GLN A 152 -0.64 -14.72 -1.19
CA GLN A 152 0.07 -15.99 -1.35
C GLN A 152 1.32 -16.06 -0.47
N ALA A 153 2.10 -14.97 -0.44
CA ALA A 153 3.27 -14.86 0.45
C ALA A 153 2.87 -14.96 1.92
N ALA A 154 1.75 -14.34 2.29
CA ALA A 154 1.18 -14.42 3.62
C ALA A 154 0.77 -15.86 3.97
N GLY A 155 0.12 -16.57 3.06
CA GLY A 155 -0.27 -17.99 3.22
C GLY A 155 0.95 -18.90 3.38
N ALA A 156 1.97 -18.71 2.55
CA ALA A 156 3.22 -19.47 2.64
C ALA A 156 3.95 -19.24 3.97
N ALA A 157 4.02 -17.99 4.46
CA ALA A 157 4.62 -17.66 5.75
C ALA A 157 3.88 -18.33 6.92
N THR A 158 2.53 -18.40 6.86
CA THR A 158 1.73 -19.11 7.85
C THR A 158 2.02 -20.61 7.85
N TYR A 159 2.12 -21.20 6.68
CA TYR A 159 2.45 -22.63 6.53
C TYR A 159 3.83 -22.95 7.08
N LEU A 160 4.85 -22.14 6.76
CA LEU A 160 6.21 -22.28 7.24
C LEU A 160 6.34 -22.02 8.75
N GLY A 161 5.62 -21.03 9.28
CA GLY A 161 5.57 -20.71 10.71
C GLY A 161 4.87 -21.77 11.56
N GLY A 162 3.98 -22.58 10.96
CA GLY A 162 3.36 -23.75 11.59
C GLY A 162 4.27 -24.98 11.62
N LEU A 163 5.37 -25.00 10.86
CA LEU A 163 6.34 -26.07 10.87
C LEU A 163 7.28 -25.88 12.08
N ASN A 164 7.05 -26.68 13.12
CA ASN A 164 7.97 -26.72 14.27
C ASN A 164 9.36 -27.17 13.79
N PRO A 165 10.43 -26.35 14.00
CA PRO A 165 11.80 -26.75 13.60
C PRO A 165 12.21 -28.11 14.16
N ALA A 166 11.74 -28.46 15.35
CA ALA A 166 12.00 -29.76 15.96
C ALA A 166 11.34 -30.93 15.19
N SER A 167 10.18 -30.74 14.58
CA SER A 167 9.53 -31.76 13.76
C SER A 167 10.23 -31.98 12.43
N ILE A 168 10.77 -30.89 11.84
CA ILE A 168 11.60 -30.98 10.62
C ILE A 168 12.90 -31.71 10.91
N LEU A 169 13.59 -31.39 12.01
CA LEU A 169 14.82 -32.10 12.43
C LEU A 169 14.53 -33.57 12.73
N ALA A 170 13.40 -33.86 13.41
CA ALA A 170 13.03 -35.25 13.72
C ALA A 170 12.72 -36.07 12.47
N SER A 171 12.21 -35.45 11.39
CA SER A 171 11.94 -36.13 10.12
C SER A 171 13.21 -36.42 9.30
N LEU A 172 14.30 -35.70 9.56
CA LEU A 172 15.61 -35.86 8.88
C LEU A 172 16.53 -36.86 9.59
N LEU A 173 16.20 -37.28 10.81
CA LEU A 173 16.98 -38.27 11.54
C LEU A 173 16.62 -39.68 11.05
N PRO A 174 17.61 -40.55 10.71
CA PRO A 174 17.34 -41.91 10.30
C PRO A 174 16.68 -42.66 11.45
N ARG A 175 15.51 -43.24 11.18
CA ARG A 175 14.84 -44.18 12.11
C ARG A 175 15.74 -45.42 12.22
N LYS A 176 16.26 -45.66 13.41
CA LYS A 176 16.96 -46.91 13.74
C LYS A 176 15.94 -48.07 13.84
#